data_f6f168a0dd2faaa4ffade289c9a40881
#
_entry.id   f6f168a0dd2faaa4ffade289c9a40881
#
_cell.length_a   1.000
_cell.length_b   1.000
_cell.length_c   1.000
_cell.angle_alpha   90.00
_cell.angle_beta   90.00
_cell.angle_gamma   90.00
#
_symmetry.space_group_name_H-M   'P 1'
#
loop_
_entity.id
_entity.type
_entity.pdbx_description
1 polymer ?
#
loop_
_entity_poly.entity_id
_entity_poly.type
_entity_poly.pdbx_seq_one_letter_code
_entity_poly.pdbx_strand_id
1 'polypeptide(L)'
;MNITVYLGASEGRDPALKTAVRELGAWIGESGNALVYGGSKSGLMGELAQSVIAAGGEATGVEPREFIEREFQYDELTRLIVTDTMAERKATMIELGAAFVAFPGGTGTLEEIAEVMSEVALGHLDAPCILYNLGGFYDSLASQLALMIEMGLSTHERQRGIHFVTSLAEIRALL
;
A
#
# COMPACT_ATOMS: atom_id res chain seq x y z
N MET A 1 2.69 -4.39 -14.10
CA MET A 1 2.02 -5.17 -13.02
C MET A 1 1.11 -4.27 -12.20
N ASN A 2 0.24 -4.84 -11.37
CA ASN A 2 -0.55 -4.07 -10.41
C ASN A 2 0.22 -3.93 -9.09
N ILE A 3 0.42 -2.72 -8.62
CA ILE A 3 1.02 -2.42 -7.32
C ILE A 3 -0.09 -1.95 -6.40
N THR A 4 -0.38 -2.73 -5.36
CA THR A 4 -1.33 -2.35 -4.32
C THR A 4 -0.63 -1.47 -3.29
N VAL A 5 -1.14 -0.25 -3.08
CA VAL A 5 -0.56 0.69 -2.12
C VAL A 5 -1.57 0.97 -1.01
N TYR A 6 -1.16 0.68 0.21
CA TYR A 6 -1.90 0.98 1.44
C TYR A 6 -1.36 2.25 2.06
N LEU A 7 -2.21 3.22 2.29
CA LEU A 7 -1.85 4.52 2.87
C LEU A 7 -3.08 5.21 3.46
N GLY A 8 -2.85 6.29 4.22
CA GLY A 8 -3.93 7.01 4.90
C GLY A 8 -4.63 8.06 4.04
N ALA A 9 -5.88 8.36 4.37
CA ALA A 9 -6.64 9.49 3.85
C ALA A 9 -6.23 10.85 4.46
N SER A 10 -5.29 10.86 5.42
CA SER A 10 -4.73 12.08 6.02
C SER A 10 -3.43 12.46 5.34
N GLU A 11 -3.14 13.76 5.26
CA GLU A 11 -1.88 14.25 4.67
C GLU A 11 -0.65 14.03 5.58
N GLY A 12 -0.89 13.83 6.88
CA GLY A 12 0.18 13.86 7.87
C GLY A 12 0.68 15.27 8.17
N ARG A 13 1.70 15.38 9.02
CA ARG A 13 2.29 16.69 9.40
C ARG A 13 3.65 16.93 8.73
N ASP A 14 4.31 15.86 8.28
CA ASP A 14 5.60 15.95 7.63
C ASP A 14 5.42 16.18 6.12
N PRO A 15 5.86 17.32 5.57
CA PRO A 15 5.75 17.60 4.13
C PRO A 15 6.53 16.60 3.26
N ALA A 16 7.52 15.90 3.82
CA ALA A 16 8.26 14.85 3.11
C ALA A 16 7.36 13.69 2.66
N LEU A 17 6.27 13.42 3.40
CA LEU A 17 5.29 12.39 3.03
C LEU A 17 4.63 12.71 1.69
N LYS A 18 4.22 13.96 1.50
CA LYS A 18 3.58 14.42 0.26
C LYS A 18 4.52 14.35 -0.93
N THR A 19 5.79 14.71 -0.74
CA THR A 19 6.81 14.59 -1.78
C THR A 19 7.03 13.12 -2.16
N ALA A 20 7.26 12.26 -1.18
CA ALA A 20 7.54 10.85 -1.43
C ALA A 20 6.35 10.09 -2.06
N VAL A 21 5.11 10.41 -1.67
CA VAL A 21 3.93 9.77 -2.27
C VAL A 21 3.74 10.18 -3.72
N ARG A 22 4.05 11.44 -4.06
CA ARG A 22 4.01 11.92 -5.46
C ARG A 22 5.08 11.26 -6.31
N GLU A 23 6.30 11.13 -5.80
CA GLU A 23 7.38 10.42 -6.48
C GLU A 23 7.04 8.94 -6.72
N LEU A 24 6.44 8.29 -5.73
CA LEU A 24 5.95 6.91 -5.85
C LEU A 24 4.88 6.81 -6.95
N GLY A 25 3.88 7.71 -6.93
CA GLY A 25 2.80 7.72 -7.92
C GLY A 25 3.31 8.00 -9.33
N ALA A 26 4.16 9.00 -9.51
CA ALA A 26 4.76 9.32 -10.80
C ALA A 26 5.54 8.11 -11.35
N TRP A 27 6.36 7.46 -10.53
CA TRP A 27 7.07 6.27 -10.94
C TRP A 27 6.14 5.11 -11.33
N ILE A 28 5.08 4.85 -10.58
CA ILE A 28 4.11 3.79 -10.92
C ILE A 28 3.55 4.05 -12.32
N GLY A 29 3.12 5.30 -12.62
CA GLY A 29 2.58 5.67 -13.92
C GLY A 29 3.61 5.57 -15.05
N GLU A 30 4.82 6.13 -14.87
CA GLU A 30 5.88 6.15 -15.87
C GLU A 30 6.44 4.77 -16.21
N SER A 31 6.42 3.83 -15.25
CA SER A 31 6.97 2.48 -15.42
C SER A 31 6.05 1.49 -16.12
N GLY A 32 4.84 1.92 -16.52
CA GLY A 32 3.83 1.04 -17.11
C GLY A 32 3.19 0.08 -16.09
N ASN A 33 3.35 0.35 -14.80
CA ASN A 33 2.61 -0.32 -13.74
C ASN A 33 1.25 0.34 -13.54
N ALA A 34 0.34 -0.34 -12.85
CA ALA A 34 -0.96 0.19 -12.47
C ALA A 34 -1.09 0.24 -10.94
N LEU A 35 -1.75 1.27 -10.44
CA LEU A 35 -2.06 1.43 -9.03
C LEU A 35 -3.35 0.68 -8.68
N VAL A 36 -3.33 -0.05 -7.56
CA VAL A 36 -4.52 -0.48 -6.81
C VAL A 36 -4.47 0.16 -5.43
N TYR A 37 -5.54 0.81 -4.99
CA TYR A 37 -5.56 1.50 -3.70
C TYR A 37 -6.98 1.67 -3.15
N GLY A 38 -7.12 2.33 -2.02
CA GLY A 38 -8.39 2.50 -1.32
C GLY A 38 -9.45 3.37 -1.99
N GLY A 39 -9.17 4.02 -3.12
CA GLY A 39 -10.17 4.75 -3.92
C GLY A 39 -10.38 6.21 -3.52
N SER A 40 -10.03 6.62 -2.30
CA SER A 40 -10.32 7.96 -1.78
C SER A 40 -9.56 9.08 -2.49
N LYS A 41 -10.24 10.22 -2.67
CA LYS A 41 -9.65 11.47 -3.16
C LYS A 41 -8.91 12.27 -2.07
N SER A 42 -8.98 11.85 -0.82
CA SER A 42 -8.50 12.63 0.32
C SER A 42 -7.04 12.31 0.69
N GLY A 43 -6.33 13.33 1.18
CA GLY A 43 -5.00 13.22 1.76
C GLY A 43 -3.98 12.55 0.85
N LEU A 44 -3.14 11.69 1.42
CA LEU A 44 -2.08 11.00 0.66
C LEU A 44 -2.64 10.04 -0.39
N MET A 45 -3.84 9.47 -0.21
CA MET A 45 -4.50 8.63 -1.21
C MET A 45 -4.79 9.41 -2.49
N GLY A 46 -5.38 10.60 -2.36
CA GLY A 46 -5.67 11.48 -3.51
C GLY A 46 -4.40 11.93 -4.22
N GLU A 47 -3.36 12.32 -3.46
CA GLU A 47 -2.07 12.73 -4.03
C GLU A 47 -1.40 11.59 -4.82
N LEU A 48 -1.48 10.35 -4.32
CA LEU A 48 -0.95 9.17 -5.00
C LEU A 48 -1.66 8.94 -6.34
N ALA A 49 -2.99 8.82 -6.31
CA ALA A 49 -3.80 8.54 -7.50
C ALA A 49 -3.64 9.64 -8.56
N GLN A 50 -3.67 10.91 -8.15
CA GLN A 50 -3.44 12.04 -9.03
C GLN A 50 -2.06 11.98 -9.70
N SER A 51 -1.02 11.61 -8.95
CA SER A 51 0.35 11.52 -9.48
C SER A 51 0.49 10.38 -10.49
N VAL A 52 -0.15 9.23 -10.24
CA VAL A 52 -0.18 8.11 -11.20
C VAL A 52 -0.84 8.51 -12.51
N ILE A 53 -2.03 9.12 -12.43
CA ILE A 53 -2.81 9.52 -13.60
C ILE A 53 -2.10 10.63 -14.38
N ALA A 54 -1.54 11.63 -13.69
CA ALA A 54 -0.76 12.70 -14.31
C ALA A 54 0.48 12.18 -15.06
N ALA A 55 1.05 11.07 -14.60
CA ALA A 55 2.16 10.38 -15.26
C ALA A 55 1.73 9.41 -16.37
N GLY A 56 0.44 9.38 -16.73
CA GLY A 56 -0.11 8.54 -17.79
C GLY A 56 -0.39 7.09 -17.40
N GLY A 57 -0.36 6.78 -16.09
CA GLY A 57 -0.65 5.46 -15.55
C GLY A 57 -2.12 5.21 -15.28
N GLU A 58 -2.45 3.99 -14.91
CA GLU A 58 -3.79 3.56 -14.53
C GLU A 58 -3.93 3.47 -13.01
N ALA A 59 -5.09 3.89 -12.47
CA ALA A 59 -5.42 3.80 -11.06
C ALA A 59 -6.78 3.13 -10.85
N THR A 60 -6.78 2.03 -10.12
CA THR A 60 -7.98 1.31 -9.68
C THR A 60 -8.22 1.59 -8.20
N GLY A 61 -9.36 2.19 -7.88
CA GLY A 61 -9.85 2.36 -6.51
C GLY A 61 -10.73 1.19 -6.11
N VAL A 62 -10.61 0.72 -4.87
CA VAL A 62 -11.50 -0.29 -4.28
C VAL A 62 -12.12 0.30 -3.02
N GLU A 63 -13.41 0.60 -3.06
CA GLU A 63 -14.11 1.28 -1.96
C GLU A 63 -15.38 0.54 -1.53
N PRO A 64 -15.68 0.50 -0.24
CA PRO A 64 -16.97 0.04 0.25
C PRO A 64 -18.07 1.01 -0.14
N ARG A 65 -19.27 0.48 -0.39
CA ARG A 65 -20.46 1.26 -0.76
C ARG A 65 -20.73 2.43 0.20
N GLU A 66 -20.53 2.25 1.48
CA GLU A 66 -20.74 3.30 2.49
C GLU A 66 -19.84 4.54 2.29
N PHE A 67 -18.65 4.38 1.68
CA PHE A 67 -17.75 5.50 1.38
C PHE A 67 -18.14 6.19 0.07
N ILE A 68 -18.68 5.43 -0.88
CA ILE A 68 -19.25 5.99 -2.11
C ILE A 68 -20.43 6.90 -1.79
N GLU A 69 -21.32 6.49 -0.89
CA GLU A 69 -22.47 7.29 -0.43
C GLU A 69 -22.05 8.60 0.26
N ARG A 70 -20.81 8.68 0.76
CA ARG A 70 -20.19 9.87 1.35
C ARG A 70 -19.33 10.67 0.37
N GLU A 71 -19.31 10.30 -0.91
CA GLU A 71 -18.55 10.96 -1.97
C GLU A 71 -17.04 11.04 -1.70
N PHE A 72 -16.45 9.99 -1.11
CA PHE A 72 -15.01 9.95 -0.82
C PHE A 72 -14.16 9.51 -2.01
N GLN A 73 -14.76 8.89 -3.02
CA GLN A 73 -14.06 8.39 -4.20
C GLN A 73 -13.38 9.51 -5.01
N TYR A 74 -12.30 9.15 -5.69
CA TYR A 74 -11.64 10.01 -6.65
C TYR A 74 -12.30 9.85 -8.03
N ASP A 75 -12.82 10.94 -8.60
CA ASP A 75 -13.69 10.89 -9.79
C ASP A 75 -12.95 10.60 -11.09
N GLU A 76 -11.62 10.82 -11.13
CA GLU A 76 -10.78 10.60 -12.33
C GLU A 76 -10.11 9.22 -12.39
N LEU A 77 -10.57 8.27 -11.55
CA LEU A 77 -10.04 6.90 -11.57
C LEU A 77 -10.24 6.21 -12.92
N THR A 78 -9.25 5.44 -13.35
CA THR A 78 -9.37 4.55 -14.50
C THR A 78 -10.45 3.49 -14.26
N ARG A 79 -10.53 3.00 -13.01
CA ARG A 79 -11.52 2.02 -12.58
C ARG A 79 -11.90 2.22 -11.11
N LEU A 80 -13.18 2.10 -10.79
CA LEU A 80 -13.69 2.02 -9.43
C LEU A 80 -14.38 0.66 -9.21
N ILE A 81 -13.96 -0.07 -8.19
CA ILE A 81 -14.57 -1.31 -7.74
C ILE A 81 -15.29 -1.02 -6.42
N VAL A 82 -16.60 -1.25 -6.40
CA VAL A 82 -17.43 -1.06 -5.21
C VAL A 82 -17.65 -2.41 -4.54
N THR A 83 -17.37 -2.51 -3.25
CA THR A 83 -17.58 -3.70 -2.43
C THR A 83 -18.66 -3.45 -1.38
N ASP A 84 -19.22 -4.51 -0.83
CA ASP A 84 -20.26 -4.37 0.18
C ASP A 84 -19.69 -4.27 1.61
N THR A 85 -18.48 -4.80 1.82
CA THR A 85 -17.83 -4.81 3.14
C THR A 85 -16.34 -4.44 3.07
N MET A 86 -15.76 -4.02 4.21
CA MET A 86 -14.31 -3.83 4.34
C MET A 86 -13.52 -5.12 4.14
N ALA A 87 -14.08 -6.28 4.50
CA ALA A 87 -13.43 -7.57 4.27
C ALA A 87 -13.30 -7.88 2.79
N GLU A 88 -14.38 -7.71 2.01
CA GLU A 88 -14.36 -7.85 0.55
C GLU A 88 -13.41 -6.86 -0.12
N ARG A 89 -13.37 -5.61 0.36
CA ARG A 89 -12.45 -4.61 -0.12
C ARG A 89 -10.99 -5.07 0.00
N LYS A 90 -10.58 -5.51 1.19
CA LYS A 90 -9.22 -5.98 1.45
C LYS A 90 -8.88 -7.22 0.61
N ALA A 91 -9.79 -8.19 0.54
CA ALA A 91 -9.61 -9.38 -0.29
C ALA A 91 -9.44 -9.03 -1.77
N THR A 92 -10.27 -8.11 -2.30
CA THR A 92 -10.17 -7.62 -3.68
C THR A 92 -8.84 -6.91 -3.94
N MET A 93 -8.36 -6.08 -3.00
CA MET A 93 -7.07 -5.39 -3.13
C MET A 93 -5.89 -6.37 -3.14
N ILE A 94 -5.97 -7.45 -2.37
CA ILE A 94 -4.96 -8.53 -2.37
C ILE A 94 -5.03 -9.32 -3.67
N GLU A 95 -6.22 -9.72 -4.12
CA GLU A 95 -6.41 -10.49 -5.35
C GLU A 95 -5.88 -9.77 -6.60
N LEU A 96 -6.04 -8.46 -6.65
CA LEU A 96 -5.59 -7.63 -7.78
C LEU A 96 -4.08 -7.36 -7.77
N GLY A 97 -3.45 -7.37 -6.58
CA GLY A 97 -2.07 -6.95 -6.40
C GLY A 97 -1.05 -8.02 -6.82
N ALA A 98 0.00 -7.59 -7.50
CA ALA A 98 1.19 -8.40 -7.76
C ALA A 98 2.39 -7.99 -6.89
N ALA A 99 2.29 -6.84 -6.22
CA ALA A 99 3.20 -6.32 -5.22
C ALA A 99 2.42 -5.41 -4.26
N PHE A 100 2.88 -5.33 -3.02
CA PHE A 100 2.18 -4.62 -1.95
C PHE A 100 3.12 -3.63 -1.28
N VAL A 101 2.69 -2.36 -1.20
CA VAL A 101 3.47 -1.29 -0.58
C VAL A 101 2.64 -0.64 0.52
N ALA A 102 3.12 -0.67 1.77
CA ALA A 102 2.59 0.17 2.84
C ALA A 102 3.39 1.47 2.91
N PHE A 103 2.75 2.57 2.60
CA PHE A 103 3.24 3.92 2.87
C PHE A 103 2.90 4.31 4.32
N PRO A 104 3.63 5.24 4.97
CA PRO A 104 3.24 5.72 6.30
C PRO A 104 1.76 6.10 6.39
N GLY A 105 1.04 5.50 7.34
CA GLY A 105 -0.41 5.64 7.46
C GLY A 105 -0.93 5.39 8.88
N GLY A 106 -2.22 5.29 9.01
CA GLY A 106 -2.90 5.01 10.27
C GLY A 106 -3.12 3.51 10.54
N THR A 107 -4.05 3.24 11.48
CA THR A 107 -4.40 1.85 11.88
C THR A 107 -4.99 1.03 10.73
N GLY A 108 -5.71 1.66 9.78
CA GLY A 108 -6.20 0.98 8.58
C GLY A 108 -5.07 0.46 7.71
N THR A 109 -4.06 1.31 7.45
CA THR A 109 -2.85 0.90 6.70
C THR A 109 -2.10 -0.24 7.42
N LEU A 110 -2.02 -0.18 8.76
CA LEU A 110 -1.39 -1.23 9.55
C LEU A 110 -2.19 -2.54 9.47
N GLU A 111 -3.51 -2.49 9.55
CA GLU A 111 -4.38 -3.66 9.41
C GLU A 111 -4.22 -4.32 8.04
N GLU A 112 -4.29 -3.52 6.96
CA GLU A 112 -4.17 -4.00 5.59
C GLU A 112 -2.82 -4.68 5.34
N ILE A 113 -1.71 -4.04 5.73
CA ILE A 113 -0.39 -4.64 5.50
C ILE A 113 -0.12 -5.83 6.42
N ALA A 114 -0.68 -5.87 7.63
CA ALA A 114 -0.56 -7.02 8.52
C ALA A 114 -1.25 -8.26 7.95
N GLU A 115 -2.36 -8.11 7.25
CA GLU A 115 -3.01 -9.19 6.50
C GLU A 115 -2.10 -9.71 5.39
N VAL A 116 -1.52 -8.83 4.57
CA VAL A 116 -0.55 -9.20 3.53
C VAL A 116 0.67 -9.92 4.11
N MET A 117 1.24 -9.39 5.20
CA MET A 117 2.35 -10.06 5.90
C MET A 117 1.99 -11.47 6.37
N SER A 118 0.76 -11.68 6.82
CA SER A 118 0.27 -12.99 7.25
C SER A 118 0.14 -13.95 6.07
N GLU A 119 -0.42 -13.52 4.96
CA GLU A 119 -0.56 -14.32 3.74
C GLU A 119 0.81 -14.73 3.16
N VAL A 120 1.78 -13.80 3.17
CA VAL A 120 3.17 -14.08 2.77
C VAL A 120 3.81 -15.09 3.74
N ALA A 121 3.66 -14.90 5.05
CA ALA A 121 4.24 -15.80 6.05
C ALA A 121 3.66 -17.22 6.03
N LEU A 122 2.42 -17.38 5.58
CA LEU A 122 1.74 -18.67 5.38
C LEU A 122 2.07 -19.32 4.03
N GLY A 123 2.71 -18.59 3.12
CA GLY A 123 2.99 -19.07 1.76
C GLY A 123 1.77 -19.08 0.84
N HIS A 124 0.70 -18.39 1.20
CA HIS A 124 -0.48 -18.22 0.37
C HIS A 124 -0.28 -17.14 -0.69
N LEU A 125 0.62 -16.20 -0.45
CA LEU A 125 0.94 -15.09 -1.33
C LEU A 125 2.46 -15.08 -1.62
N ASP A 126 2.81 -15.27 -2.89
CA ASP A 126 4.20 -15.15 -3.38
C ASP A 126 4.39 -13.81 -4.09
N ALA A 127 4.43 -12.76 -3.30
CA ALA A 127 4.57 -11.39 -3.77
C ALA A 127 5.36 -10.54 -2.76
N PRO A 128 6.13 -9.53 -3.20
CA PRO A 128 6.84 -8.65 -2.28
C PRO A 128 5.87 -7.81 -1.44
N CYS A 129 6.04 -7.88 -0.11
CA CYS A 129 5.36 -7.06 0.88
C CYS A 129 6.34 -6.00 1.38
N ILE A 130 6.16 -4.76 0.94
CA ILE A 130 7.13 -3.67 1.11
C ILE A 130 6.57 -2.63 2.08
N LEU A 131 7.29 -2.35 3.15
CA LEU A 131 7.00 -1.25 4.07
C LEU A 131 7.95 -0.09 3.75
N TYR A 132 7.41 1.00 3.21
CA TYR A 132 8.19 2.20 2.89
C TYR A 132 8.47 2.97 4.17
N ASN A 133 9.62 2.69 4.77
CA ASN A 133 10.05 3.17 6.08
C ASN A 133 10.64 4.58 6.03
N LEU A 134 9.86 5.53 5.56
CA LEU A 134 10.22 6.95 5.51
C LEU A 134 10.46 7.50 6.92
N GLY A 135 11.65 8.09 7.12
CA GLY A 135 12.02 8.69 8.40
C GLY A 135 11.96 7.74 9.60
N GLY A 136 12.04 6.41 9.37
CA GLY A 136 11.97 5.42 10.46
C GLY A 136 10.57 5.14 10.98
N PHE A 137 9.52 5.51 10.21
CA PHE A 137 8.12 5.31 10.63
C PHE A 137 7.79 3.88 11.04
N TYR A 138 8.37 2.90 10.35
CA TYR A 138 8.16 1.47 10.60
C TYR A 138 9.25 0.80 11.45
N ASP A 139 10.20 1.53 12.05
CA ASP A 139 11.30 0.93 12.85
C ASP A 139 10.78 0.08 14.02
N SER A 140 9.74 0.54 14.70
CA SER A 140 9.12 -0.22 15.80
C SER A 140 8.48 -1.52 15.32
N LEU A 141 7.86 -1.52 14.13
CA LEU A 141 7.28 -2.72 13.54
C LEU A 141 8.36 -3.70 13.08
N ALA A 142 9.43 -3.20 12.48
CA ALA A 142 10.60 -4.03 12.12
C ALA A 142 11.21 -4.70 13.37
N SER A 143 11.36 -3.93 14.45
CA SER A 143 11.83 -4.45 15.74
C SER A 143 10.88 -5.51 16.31
N GLN A 144 9.56 -5.30 16.19
CA GLN A 144 8.56 -6.27 16.64
C GLN A 144 8.66 -7.59 15.86
N LEU A 145 8.84 -7.52 14.54
CA LEU A 145 8.99 -8.73 13.70
C LEU A 145 10.30 -9.47 14.04
N ALA A 146 11.39 -8.76 14.28
CA ALA A 146 12.64 -9.36 14.73
C ALA A 146 12.49 -10.08 16.09
N LEU A 147 11.78 -9.44 17.03
CA LEU A 147 11.48 -10.05 18.34
C LEU A 147 10.64 -11.32 18.21
N MET A 148 9.68 -11.38 17.27
CA MET A 148 8.92 -12.61 17.00
C MET A 148 9.84 -13.77 16.60
N ILE A 149 10.88 -13.51 15.82
CA ILE A 149 11.87 -14.53 15.43
C ILE A 149 12.73 -14.94 16.65
N GLU A 150 13.24 -13.98 17.40
CA GLU A 150 14.04 -14.22 18.60
C GLU A 150 13.29 -15.08 19.63
N MET A 151 11.99 -14.82 19.82
CA MET A 151 11.12 -15.58 20.71
C MET A 151 10.66 -16.93 20.15
N GLY A 152 11.02 -17.29 18.90
CA GLY A 152 10.59 -18.53 18.26
C GLY A 152 9.12 -18.54 17.82
N LEU A 153 8.47 -17.37 17.74
CA LEU A 153 7.07 -17.21 17.30
C LEU A 153 6.96 -17.04 15.77
N SER A 154 8.07 -16.77 15.10
CA SER A 154 8.19 -16.70 13.64
C SER A 154 9.57 -17.21 13.22
N THR A 155 9.88 -17.18 11.91
CA THR A 155 11.18 -17.57 11.36
C THR A 155 11.61 -16.59 10.26
N HIS A 156 12.90 -16.51 9.97
CA HIS A 156 13.43 -15.75 8.83
C HIS A 156 12.81 -16.19 7.51
N GLU A 157 12.52 -17.46 7.33
CA GLU A 157 11.89 -18.00 6.13
C GLU A 157 10.48 -17.47 5.95
N ARG A 158 9.67 -17.46 7.03
CA ARG A 158 8.30 -16.92 6.99
C ARG A 158 8.24 -15.42 6.73
N GLN A 159 9.28 -14.69 7.11
CA GLN A 159 9.35 -13.23 6.93
C GLN A 159 10.14 -12.81 5.68
N ARG A 160 10.65 -13.76 4.88
CA ARG A 160 11.55 -13.48 3.76
C ARG A 160 10.96 -12.55 2.69
N GLY A 161 9.64 -12.58 2.48
CA GLY A 161 8.94 -11.71 1.53
C GLY A 161 8.55 -10.33 2.09
N ILE A 162 8.91 -10.03 3.35
CA ILE A 162 8.58 -8.76 4.01
C ILE A 162 9.83 -7.87 3.98
N HIS A 163 9.75 -6.70 3.38
CA HIS A 163 10.86 -5.80 3.15
C HIS A 163 10.62 -4.43 3.77
N PHE A 164 11.56 -3.93 4.54
CA PHE A 164 11.58 -2.55 5.03
C PHE A 164 12.57 -1.76 4.19
N VAL A 165 12.11 -0.75 3.49
CA VAL A 165 12.91 0.05 2.56
C VAL A 165 12.78 1.53 2.87
N THR A 166 13.83 2.30 2.63
CA THR A 166 13.90 3.72 3.00
C THR A 166 13.83 4.66 1.80
N SER A 167 13.87 4.11 0.59
CA SER A 167 13.88 4.90 -0.64
C SER A 167 13.05 4.27 -1.76
N LEU A 168 12.60 5.11 -2.69
CA LEU A 168 11.93 4.65 -3.92
C LEU A 168 12.86 3.77 -4.77
N ALA A 169 14.17 4.03 -4.75
CA ALA A 169 15.14 3.20 -5.48
C ALA A 169 15.17 1.75 -4.98
N GLU A 170 15.03 1.54 -3.68
CA GLU A 170 14.93 0.19 -3.08
C GLU A 170 13.61 -0.49 -3.45
N ILE A 171 12.48 0.24 -3.49
CA ILE A 171 11.19 -0.29 -3.99
C ILE A 171 11.36 -0.79 -5.41
N ARG A 172 11.94 0.03 -6.29
CA ARG A 172 12.20 -0.32 -7.70
C ARG A 172 13.07 -1.56 -7.88
N ALA A 173 14.02 -1.77 -6.98
CA ALA A 173 14.92 -2.92 -7.04
C ALA A 173 14.26 -4.24 -6.62
N LEU A 174 13.12 -4.18 -5.91
CA LEU A 174 12.34 -5.33 -5.49
C LEU A 174 11.23 -5.73 -6.48
N LEU A 175 10.90 -4.84 -7.42
CA LEU A 175 9.84 -4.99 -8.41
C LEU A 175 10.38 -5.11 -9.84
#